data_e049019f1bd81d5b0dd8747dbcbcf6ea
#
_entry.id   e049019f1bd81d5b0dd8747dbcbcf6ea
#
_cell.length_a   1.000
_cell.length_b   1.000
_cell.length_c   1.000
_cell.angle_alpha   90.00
_cell.angle_beta   90.00
_cell.angle_gamma   90.00
#
_symmetry.space_group_name_H-M   'P 1'
#
loop_
_entity.id
_entity.type
_entity.pdbx_description
1 polymer ?
#
loop_
_entity_poly.entity_id
_entity_poly.type
_entity_poly.pdbx_seq_one_letter_code
_entity_poly.pdbx_strand_id
1 'polypeptide(L)'
;VASSRNGNLLHRRGYMDYHAARFVDASLLVERAGEVVAVFPANVHGDCVSSHAGLTYAGLLSSMALRAGATLQVFEQIAAHYRALGVRQIVYKPVPHIFHAYPAEEDLYALHRVGAQLYRRDLSSVIALRKPLAFSAERRRSIAKARKAGVQIQRGTPLDAFHALLTQVLQRHGVAPTHRLDELQLLQGRFAQQIVLHEARADGQLVAAALVFDFGRSVHTQYLAVSEQGRQLDALSLLLAELITDVYAQRDYFSFGISTEQGGQVLNEGLVEQKERFGARAVVQDFYRWTL
;
A
#
# COMPACT_ATOMS: atom_id res chain seq x y z
N VAL A 1 -13.80 8.41 -6.40
CA VAL A 1 -12.38 8.03 -6.24
C VAL A 1 -11.53 8.65 -7.35
N ALA A 2 -11.90 8.54 -8.62
CA ALA A 2 -11.07 9.05 -9.73
C ALA A 2 -10.78 10.57 -9.64
N SER A 3 -11.72 11.36 -9.11
CA SER A 3 -11.60 12.81 -8.91
C SER A 3 -11.12 13.20 -7.51
N SER A 4 -10.78 12.25 -6.66
CA SER A 4 -10.30 12.54 -5.30
C SER A 4 -8.82 12.91 -5.29
N ARG A 5 -8.42 13.74 -4.31
CA ARG A 5 -7.03 14.16 -4.12
C ARG A 5 -6.13 13.04 -3.57
N ASN A 6 -6.71 12.08 -2.85
CA ASN A 6 -5.99 11.04 -2.11
C ASN A 6 -6.50 9.61 -2.36
N GLY A 7 -7.43 9.42 -3.29
CA GLY A 7 -7.90 8.09 -3.66
C GLY A 7 -7.01 7.41 -4.70
N ASN A 8 -6.92 6.10 -4.62
CA ASN A 8 -6.21 5.28 -5.59
C ASN A 8 -6.97 3.97 -5.89
N LEU A 9 -6.33 3.01 -6.55
CA LEU A 9 -6.94 1.76 -6.95
C LEU A 9 -7.56 0.97 -5.77
N LEU A 10 -6.94 1.01 -4.56
CA LEU A 10 -7.42 0.28 -3.38
C LEU A 10 -8.85 0.69 -2.97
N HIS A 11 -9.23 1.93 -3.26
CA HIS A 11 -10.51 2.52 -2.88
C HIS A 11 -11.62 2.34 -3.94
N ARG A 12 -11.31 1.70 -5.07
CA ARG A 12 -12.32 1.40 -6.10
C ARG A 12 -13.15 0.21 -5.68
N ARG A 13 -14.46 0.23 -5.94
CA ARG A 13 -15.35 -0.91 -5.63
C ARG A 13 -14.83 -2.21 -6.25
N GLY A 14 -14.36 -2.16 -7.50
CA GLY A 14 -13.77 -3.34 -8.15
C GLY A 14 -12.58 -3.94 -7.41
N TYR A 15 -11.86 -3.16 -6.57
CA TYR A 15 -10.85 -3.68 -5.65
C TYR A 15 -11.50 -4.09 -4.32
N MET A 16 -12.24 -3.22 -3.64
CA MET A 16 -12.81 -3.52 -2.33
C MET A 16 -13.73 -4.75 -2.33
N ASP A 17 -14.47 -4.94 -3.41
CA ASP A 17 -15.46 -6.03 -3.50
C ASP A 17 -14.87 -7.43 -3.69
N TYR A 18 -13.53 -7.57 -3.93
CA TYR A 18 -12.94 -8.92 -4.03
C TYR A 18 -13.06 -9.71 -2.71
N HIS A 19 -13.19 -9.02 -1.60
CA HIS A 19 -13.32 -9.62 -0.27
C HIS A 19 -14.59 -9.18 0.47
N ALA A 20 -15.63 -8.76 -0.28
CA ALA A 20 -16.91 -8.30 0.30
C ALA A 20 -17.56 -9.29 1.26
N ALA A 21 -17.38 -10.60 1.02
CA ALA A 21 -17.91 -11.63 1.93
C ALA A 21 -17.29 -11.60 3.34
N ARG A 22 -16.13 -10.93 3.53
CA ARG A 22 -15.44 -10.82 4.83
C ARG A 22 -15.80 -9.56 5.61
N PHE A 23 -16.42 -8.57 4.97
CA PHE A 23 -16.64 -7.25 5.55
C PHE A 23 -18.03 -6.73 5.26
N VAL A 24 -18.73 -6.31 6.30
CA VAL A 24 -20.02 -5.63 6.18
C VAL A 24 -19.77 -4.18 5.79
N ASP A 25 -20.17 -3.80 4.58
CA ASP A 25 -19.96 -2.44 4.07
C ASP A 25 -20.75 -1.41 4.90
N ALA A 26 -20.06 -0.37 5.30
CA ALA A 26 -20.61 0.77 6.03
C ALA A 26 -20.09 2.10 5.41
N SER A 27 -19.68 2.07 4.15
CA SER A 27 -19.10 3.23 3.46
C SER A 27 -20.12 4.36 3.31
N LEU A 28 -19.63 5.60 3.39
CA LEU A 28 -20.46 6.81 3.25
C LEU A 28 -20.06 7.60 2.02
N LEU A 29 -21.06 8.15 1.34
CA LEU A 29 -20.91 9.23 0.36
C LEU A 29 -21.28 10.55 1.03
N VAL A 30 -20.42 11.56 0.86
CA VAL A 30 -20.68 12.91 1.36
C VAL A 30 -21.04 13.78 0.16
N GLU A 31 -22.25 14.30 0.18
CA GLU A 31 -22.78 15.14 -0.89
C GLU A 31 -22.95 16.59 -0.41
N ARG A 32 -22.68 17.51 -1.31
CA ARG A 32 -22.91 18.93 -1.13
C ARG A 32 -23.51 19.52 -2.40
N ALA A 33 -24.70 20.11 -2.31
CA ALA A 33 -25.43 20.69 -3.45
C ALA A 33 -25.60 19.69 -4.62
N GLY A 34 -25.85 18.41 -4.32
CA GLY A 34 -26.03 17.35 -5.32
C GLY A 34 -24.75 16.76 -5.91
N GLU A 35 -23.58 17.21 -5.45
CA GLU A 35 -22.28 16.67 -5.89
C GLU A 35 -21.59 15.88 -4.78
N VAL A 36 -21.01 14.73 -5.12
CA VAL A 36 -20.20 13.95 -4.19
C VAL A 36 -18.87 14.64 -3.96
N VAL A 37 -18.65 15.17 -2.76
CA VAL A 37 -17.43 15.90 -2.37
C VAL A 37 -16.44 15.05 -1.60
N ALA A 38 -16.89 13.95 -0.97
CA ALA A 38 -16.01 12.98 -0.33
C ALA A 38 -16.63 11.58 -0.30
N VAL A 39 -15.76 10.59 -0.07
CA VAL A 39 -16.14 9.19 0.19
C VAL A 39 -15.39 8.72 1.43
N PHE A 40 -16.09 8.08 2.33
CA PHE A 40 -15.48 7.39 3.48
C PHE A 40 -15.65 5.88 3.29
N PRO A 41 -14.67 5.16 2.69
CA PRO A 41 -14.71 3.72 2.60
C PRO A 41 -14.66 3.12 4.01
N ALA A 42 -15.66 2.33 4.36
CA ALA A 42 -15.75 1.79 5.71
C ALA A 42 -16.41 0.41 5.74
N ASN A 43 -16.12 -0.33 6.79
CA ASN A 43 -16.85 -1.53 7.17
C ASN A 43 -17.13 -1.51 8.67
N VAL A 44 -18.19 -2.21 9.09
CA VAL A 44 -18.60 -2.33 10.49
C VAL A 44 -18.39 -3.74 11.01
N HIS A 45 -17.98 -3.84 12.27
CA HIS A 45 -17.91 -5.06 13.04
C HIS A 45 -18.31 -4.76 14.50
N GLY A 46 -19.45 -5.31 14.94
CA GLY A 46 -20.01 -4.97 16.25
C GLY A 46 -20.30 -3.47 16.37
N ASP A 47 -19.79 -2.83 17.41
CA ASP A 47 -19.91 -1.40 17.69
C ASP A 47 -18.71 -0.58 17.16
N CYS A 48 -17.86 -1.18 16.32
CA CYS A 48 -16.69 -0.54 15.75
C CYS A 48 -16.81 -0.42 14.22
N VAL A 49 -16.55 0.78 13.69
CA VAL A 49 -16.35 1.03 12.26
C VAL A 49 -14.87 1.18 11.99
N SER A 50 -14.39 0.57 10.92
CA SER A 50 -13.03 0.81 10.42
C SER A 50 -13.09 1.53 9.07
N SER A 51 -12.17 2.47 8.83
CA SER A 51 -11.95 2.99 7.49
C SER A 51 -11.37 1.87 6.61
N HIS A 52 -12.20 0.89 6.34
CA HIS A 52 -12.07 -0.39 5.66
C HIS A 52 -10.93 -1.29 6.18
N ALA A 53 -11.25 -2.23 7.09
CA ALA A 53 -10.28 -3.13 7.73
C ALA A 53 -9.46 -3.98 6.73
N GLY A 54 -10.04 -4.32 5.57
CA GLY A 54 -9.38 -5.08 4.51
C GLY A 54 -8.40 -4.27 3.63
N LEU A 55 -8.26 -2.97 3.84
CA LEU A 55 -7.31 -2.12 3.12
C LEU A 55 -6.15 -1.72 4.02
N THR A 56 -4.98 -1.50 3.41
CA THR A 56 -3.80 -1.00 4.12
C THR A 56 -4.05 0.37 4.74
N TYR A 57 -4.70 1.25 4.00
CA TYR A 57 -5.16 2.58 4.38
C TYR A 57 -6.42 2.94 3.58
N ALA A 58 -7.25 3.86 4.09
CA ALA A 58 -8.40 4.39 3.38
C ALA A 58 -8.70 5.84 3.80
N GLY A 59 -9.23 6.07 5.01
CA GLY A 59 -9.56 7.41 5.48
C GLY A 59 -10.68 8.10 4.66
N LEU A 60 -10.81 9.41 4.81
CA LEU A 60 -11.71 10.22 4.02
C LEU A 60 -11.07 10.56 2.66
N LEU A 61 -11.69 10.14 1.59
CA LEU A 61 -11.25 10.48 0.23
C LEU A 61 -11.94 11.77 -0.19
N SER A 62 -11.18 12.84 -0.32
CA SER A 62 -11.71 14.19 -0.56
C SER A 62 -11.52 14.65 -2.00
N SER A 63 -12.53 15.31 -2.55
CA SER A 63 -12.44 16.02 -3.83
C SER A 63 -11.73 17.36 -3.67
N MET A 64 -11.39 18.02 -4.79
CA MET A 64 -10.86 19.39 -4.79
C MET A 64 -11.84 20.42 -4.21
N ALA A 65 -13.14 20.14 -4.23
CA ALA A 65 -14.18 21.03 -3.71
C ALA A 65 -14.27 21.01 -2.17
N LEU A 66 -13.79 19.94 -1.51
CA LEU A 66 -13.82 19.83 -0.06
C LEU A 66 -12.66 20.62 0.56
N ARG A 67 -12.99 21.66 1.32
CA ARG A 67 -12.03 22.54 2.02
C ARG A 67 -11.99 22.22 3.51
N ALA A 68 -10.96 22.66 4.21
CA ALA A 68 -10.69 22.34 5.60
C ALA A 68 -11.89 22.59 6.56
N GLY A 69 -12.55 23.74 6.49
CA GLY A 69 -13.73 24.00 7.33
C GLY A 69 -14.89 23.04 7.07
N ALA A 70 -15.12 22.67 5.80
CA ALA A 70 -16.13 21.68 5.45
C ALA A 70 -15.71 20.25 5.88
N THR A 71 -14.41 19.93 5.88
CA THR A 71 -13.92 18.65 6.37
C THR A 71 -14.26 18.44 7.86
N LEU A 72 -14.15 19.48 8.69
CA LEU A 72 -14.57 19.40 10.11
C LEU A 72 -16.06 19.06 10.23
N GLN A 73 -16.92 19.72 9.45
CA GLN A 73 -18.35 19.42 9.44
C GLN A 73 -18.65 17.99 8.97
N VAL A 74 -17.90 17.49 7.98
CA VAL A 74 -17.99 16.08 7.52
C VAL A 74 -17.66 15.11 8.65
N PHE A 75 -16.63 15.39 9.44
CA PHE A 75 -16.29 14.54 10.60
C PHE A 75 -17.39 14.55 11.65
N GLU A 76 -17.99 15.70 11.94
CA GLU A 76 -19.15 15.80 12.85
C GLU A 76 -20.35 14.98 12.33
N GLN A 77 -20.64 15.06 11.03
CA GLN A 77 -21.72 14.29 10.39
C GLN A 77 -21.45 12.79 10.39
N ILE A 78 -20.21 12.35 10.09
CA ILE A 78 -19.80 10.94 10.19
C ILE A 78 -20.00 10.42 11.61
N ALA A 79 -19.57 11.19 12.63
CA ALA A 79 -19.75 10.83 14.03
C ALA A 79 -21.23 10.71 14.39
N ALA A 80 -22.05 11.69 14.02
CA ALA A 80 -23.49 11.69 14.28
C ALA A 80 -24.19 10.50 13.64
N HIS A 81 -23.87 10.22 12.36
CA HIS A 81 -24.42 9.08 11.63
C HIS A 81 -24.13 7.75 12.31
N TYR A 82 -22.87 7.47 12.62
CA TYR A 82 -22.51 6.20 13.22
C TYR A 82 -22.96 6.05 14.67
N ARG A 83 -22.99 7.15 15.46
CA ARG A 83 -23.61 7.13 16.80
C ARG A 83 -25.09 6.73 16.76
N ALA A 84 -25.83 7.24 15.78
CA ALA A 84 -27.24 6.89 15.61
C ALA A 84 -27.45 5.40 15.26
N LEU A 85 -26.42 4.75 14.72
CA LEU A 85 -26.39 3.30 14.43
C LEU A 85 -25.81 2.48 15.60
N GLY A 86 -25.53 3.08 16.77
CA GLY A 86 -24.98 2.39 17.93
C GLY A 86 -23.47 2.12 17.87
N VAL A 87 -22.76 2.70 16.92
CA VAL A 87 -21.29 2.61 16.84
C VAL A 87 -20.68 3.48 17.95
N ARG A 88 -19.67 2.94 18.62
CA ARG A 88 -18.94 3.62 19.71
C ARG A 88 -17.55 4.08 19.31
N GLN A 89 -16.98 3.49 18.26
CA GLN A 89 -15.60 3.73 17.90
C GLN A 89 -15.40 3.67 16.40
N ILE A 90 -14.51 4.53 15.89
CA ILE A 90 -13.99 4.46 14.52
C ILE A 90 -12.47 4.21 14.58
N VAL A 91 -12.01 3.16 13.88
CA VAL A 91 -10.60 2.97 13.57
C VAL A 91 -10.33 3.65 12.23
N TYR A 92 -9.56 4.73 12.27
CA TYR A 92 -9.26 5.54 11.10
C TYR A 92 -7.81 5.33 10.64
N LYS A 93 -7.63 5.01 9.36
CA LYS A 93 -6.33 4.77 8.73
C LYS A 93 -6.15 5.77 7.59
N PRO A 94 -5.54 6.95 7.82
CA PRO A 94 -5.37 7.96 6.78
C PRO A 94 -4.53 7.43 5.62
N VAL A 95 -4.77 7.96 4.43
CA VAL A 95 -3.92 7.69 3.27
C VAL A 95 -2.60 8.43 3.46
N PRO A 96 -1.43 7.74 3.42
CA PRO A 96 -0.15 8.42 3.51
C PRO A 96 0.07 9.42 2.36
N HIS A 97 0.65 10.59 2.65
CA HIS A 97 0.80 11.69 1.70
C HIS A 97 1.48 11.32 0.37
N ILE A 98 2.38 10.34 0.40
CA ILE A 98 3.07 9.84 -0.81
C ILE A 98 2.13 9.25 -1.87
N PHE A 99 0.92 8.86 -1.47
CA PHE A 99 -0.12 8.34 -2.36
C PHE A 99 -1.15 9.40 -2.77
N HIS A 100 -1.01 10.64 -2.28
CA HIS A 100 -1.90 11.73 -2.66
C HIS A 100 -1.55 12.27 -4.05
N ALA A 101 -2.56 12.51 -4.87
CA ALA A 101 -2.42 13.24 -6.12
C ALA A 101 -2.27 14.75 -5.88
N TYR A 102 -2.82 15.25 -4.78
CA TYR A 102 -2.73 16.64 -4.32
C TYR A 102 -2.81 16.67 -2.79
N PRO A 103 -2.22 17.66 -2.06
CA PRO A 103 -2.29 17.74 -0.60
C PRO A 103 -3.73 17.55 -0.08
N ALA A 104 -3.91 16.65 0.90
CA ALA A 104 -5.22 16.22 1.41
C ALA A 104 -5.11 15.67 2.85
N GLU A 105 -4.49 16.44 3.75
CA GLU A 105 -4.28 16.05 5.15
C GLU A 105 -5.22 16.80 6.11
N GLU A 106 -6.32 17.39 5.60
CA GLU A 106 -7.33 18.04 6.43
C GLU A 106 -8.00 17.06 7.40
N ASP A 107 -8.02 15.78 7.05
CA ASP A 107 -8.52 14.71 7.90
C ASP A 107 -7.65 14.50 9.16
N LEU A 108 -6.33 14.65 9.05
CA LEU A 108 -5.42 14.57 10.21
C LEU A 108 -5.71 15.72 11.20
N TYR A 109 -5.97 16.92 10.68
CA TYR A 109 -6.39 18.04 11.51
C TYR A 109 -7.77 17.80 12.14
N ALA A 110 -8.71 17.26 11.39
CA ALA A 110 -10.03 16.90 11.91
C ALA A 110 -9.95 15.84 13.01
N LEU A 111 -9.13 14.79 12.83
CA LEU A 111 -8.87 13.78 13.86
C LEU A 111 -8.33 14.39 15.16
N HIS A 112 -7.38 15.33 15.04
CA HIS A 112 -6.88 16.08 16.21
C HIS A 112 -8.00 16.86 16.90
N ARG A 113 -8.86 17.55 16.15
CA ARG A 113 -9.97 18.37 16.68
C ARG A 113 -11.06 17.55 17.37
N VAL A 114 -11.30 16.32 16.92
CA VAL A 114 -12.28 15.40 17.57
C VAL A 114 -11.65 14.56 18.68
N GLY A 115 -10.39 14.77 19.03
CA GLY A 115 -9.69 14.07 20.10
C GLY A 115 -9.36 12.61 19.77
N ALA A 116 -9.27 12.25 18.48
CA ALA A 116 -8.88 10.91 18.08
C ALA A 116 -7.42 10.61 18.51
N GLN A 117 -7.21 9.42 19.05
CA GLN A 117 -5.91 9.00 19.58
C GLN A 117 -5.11 8.21 18.55
N LEU A 118 -3.88 8.62 18.29
CA LEU A 118 -2.90 7.80 17.58
C LEU A 118 -2.54 6.60 18.44
N TYR A 119 -2.89 5.39 18.02
CA TYR A 119 -2.63 4.18 18.82
C TYR A 119 -1.65 3.21 18.18
N ARG A 120 -1.40 3.37 16.86
CA ARG A 120 -0.43 2.60 16.10
C ARG A 120 0.21 3.48 15.04
N ARG A 121 1.52 3.34 14.89
CA ARG A 121 2.31 3.97 13.82
C ARG A 121 3.28 2.95 13.25
N ASP A 122 3.14 2.66 11.97
CA ASP A 122 4.10 1.84 11.25
C ASP A 122 5.11 2.72 10.50
N LEU A 123 6.32 2.19 10.32
CA LEU A 123 7.36 2.81 9.51
C LEU A 123 7.41 2.14 8.14
N SER A 124 7.10 2.87 7.09
CA SER A 124 7.24 2.47 5.70
C SER A 124 8.50 3.07 5.09
N SER A 125 9.14 2.34 4.17
CA SER A 125 10.34 2.80 3.47
C SER A 125 10.01 3.22 2.05
N VAL A 126 10.45 4.42 1.64
CA VAL A 126 10.06 5.05 0.38
C VAL A 126 11.25 5.73 -0.29
N ILE A 127 11.34 5.63 -1.61
CA ILE A 127 12.29 6.41 -2.42
C ILE A 127 11.53 7.55 -3.10
N ALA A 128 12.04 8.78 -2.98
CA ALA A 128 11.59 9.93 -3.77
C ALA A 128 12.28 9.87 -5.14
N LEU A 129 11.58 9.36 -6.16
CA LEU A 129 12.16 9.06 -7.47
C LEU A 129 12.57 10.31 -8.26
N ARG A 130 11.97 11.47 -7.95
CA ARG A 130 12.38 12.76 -8.56
C ARG A 130 13.70 13.29 -8.03
N LYS A 131 14.15 12.78 -6.86
CA LYS A 131 15.42 13.15 -6.22
C LYS A 131 16.00 11.93 -5.48
N PRO A 132 16.36 10.86 -6.20
CA PRO A 132 16.75 9.60 -5.57
C PRO A 132 18.12 9.73 -4.89
N LEU A 133 18.27 9.07 -3.76
CA LEU A 133 19.57 8.85 -3.16
C LEU A 133 20.31 7.72 -3.89
N ALA A 134 21.62 7.78 -3.90
CA ALA A 134 22.44 6.73 -4.49
C ALA A 134 22.27 5.39 -3.75
N PHE A 135 22.25 4.29 -4.47
CA PHE A 135 22.34 2.95 -3.89
C PHE A 135 23.65 2.77 -3.13
N SER A 136 23.64 2.03 -2.04
CA SER A 136 24.86 1.72 -1.29
C SER A 136 25.90 0.99 -2.16
N ALA A 137 27.17 1.06 -1.79
CA ALA A 137 28.23 0.36 -2.50
C ALA A 137 28.00 -1.16 -2.54
N GLU A 138 27.49 -1.71 -1.45
CA GLU A 138 27.14 -3.13 -1.36
C GLU A 138 26.00 -3.46 -2.35
N ARG A 139 24.93 -2.66 -2.38
CA ARG A 139 23.81 -2.87 -3.28
C ARG A 139 24.24 -2.81 -4.74
N ARG A 140 25.12 -1.87 -5.09
CA ARG A 140 25.69 -1.81 -6.45
C ARG A 140 26.50 -3.05 -6.82
N ARG A 141 27.26 -3.63 -5.87
CA ARG A 141 27.98 -4.90 -6.09
C ARG A 141 27.03 -6.08 -6.31
N SER A 142 25.96 -6.19 -5.50
CA SER A 142 24.92 -7.22 -5.68
C SER A 142 24.25 -7.12 -7.06
N ILE A 143 23.90 -5.93 -7.50
CA ILE A 143 23.33 -5.70 -8.83
C ILE A 143 24.29 -6.12 -9.94
N ALA A 144 25.57 -5.76 -9.83
CA ALA A 144 26.59 -6.12 -10.81
C ALA A 144 26.79 -7.65 -10.85
N LYS A 145 26.77 -8.33 -9.71
CA LYS A 145 26.84 -9.80 -9.61
C LYS A 145 25.67 -10.46 -10.33
N ALA A 146 24.44 -10.02 -10.08
CA ALA A 146 23.25 -10.58 -10.73
C ALA A 146 23.28 -10.39 -12.26
N ARG A 147 23.71 -9.21 -12.74
CA ARG A 147 23.90 -8.96 -14.18
C ARG A 147 24.94 -9.89 -14.79
N LYS A 148 26.10 -10.06 -14.13
CA LYS A 148 27.17 -10.97 -14.58
C LYS A 148 26.70 -12.43 -14.61
N ALA A 149 25.81 -12.82 -13.72
CA ALA A 149 25.19 -14.14 -13.66
C ALA A 149 24.09 -14.37 -14.73
N GLY A 150 23.83 -13.40 -15.61
CA GLY A 150 22.84 -13.52 -16.68
C GLY A 150 21.38 -13.47 -16.23
N VAL A 151 21.10 -12.92 -15.03
CA VAL A 151 19.73 -12.73 -14.56
C VAL A 151 19.02 -11.73 -15.47
N GLN A 152 17.87 -12.15 -16.00
CA GLN A 152 17.03 -11.35 -16.91
C GLN A 152 15.79 -10.86 -16.18
N ILE A 153 15.41 -9.60 -16.41
CA ILE A 153 14.21 -9.00 -15.86
C ILE A 153 13.15 -8.87 -16.94
N GLN A 154 11.94 -9.26 -16.62
CA GLN A 154 10.81 -9.18 -17.56
C GLN A 154 9.49 -8.92 -16.83
N ARG A 155 8.47 -8.50 -17.58
CA ARG A 155 7.09 -8.50 -17.08
C ARG A 155 6.59 -9.94 -17.06
N GLY A 156 6.01 -10.36 -15.93
CA GLY A 156 5.57 -11.74 -15.70
C GLY A 156 4.05 -11.91 -15.92
N THR A 157 3.68 -13.05 -16.43
CA THR A 157 2.33 -13.62 -16.49
C THR A 157 2.47 -15.11 -16.78
N PRO A 158 1.62 -16.02 -16.25
CA PRO A 158 0.58 -15.84 -15.23
C PRO A 158 1.14 -15.75 -13.80
N LEU A 159 0.24 -15.53 -12.81
CA LEU A 159 0.61 -15.38 -11.39
C LEU A 159 0.97 -16.68 -10.66
N ASP A 160 0.75 -17.84 -11.27
CA ASP A 160 0.83 -19.16 -10.61
C ASP A 160 2.21 -19.44 -10.03
N ALA A 161 3.27 -19.33 -10.86
CA ALA A 161 4.64 -19.56 -10.43
C ALA A 161 5.09 -18.55 -9.36
N PHE A 162 4.68 -17.28 -9.50
CA PHE A 162 4.92 -16.24 -8.51
C PHE A 162 4.24 -16.56 -7.18
N HIS A 163 2.94 -16.92 -7.19
CA HIS A 163 2.18 -17.22 -5.98
C HIS A 163 2.73 -18.46 -5.26
N ALA A 164 3.15 -19.47 -5.99
CA ALA A 164 3.81 -20.65 -5.44
C ALA A 164 5.13 -20.26 -4.73
N LEU A 165 5.98 -19.45 -5.39
CA LEU A 165 7.22 -18.94 -4.80
C LEU A 165 6.94 -18.08 -3.54
N LEU A 166 5.97 -17.17 -3.62
CA LEU A 166 5.56 -16.32 -2.50
C LEU A 166 5.11 -17.15 -1.31
N THR A 167 4.27 -18.16 -1.54
CA THR A 167 3.79 -19.08 -0.51
C THR A 167 4.94 -19.81 0.17
N GLN A 168 5.88 -20.35 -0.61
CA GLN A 168 7.07 -21.02 -0.08
C GLN A 168 7.95 -20.08 0.79
N VAL A 169 8.11 -18.83 0.35
CA VAL A 169 8.90 -17.83 1.11
C VAL A 169 8.20 -17.49 2.42
N LEU A 170 6.90 -17.25 2.41
CA LEU A 170 6.14 -16.85 3.60
C LEU A 170 5.98 -17.99 4.60
N GLN A 171 5.83 -19.23 4.14
CA GLN A 171 5.79 -20.42 5.01
C GLN A 171 7.03 -20.57 5.90
N ARG A 172 8.21 -20.13 5.44
CA ARG A 172 9.44 -20.12 6.26
C ARG A 172 9.33 -19.21 7.50
N HIS A 173 8.42 -18.24 7.45
CA HIS A 173 8.12 -17.32 8.54
C HIS A 173 6.80 -17.67 9.27
N GLY A 174 6.21 -18.83 8.99
CA GLY A 174 4.98 -19.29 9.62
C GLY A 174 3.72 -18.53 9.19
N VAL A 175 3.75 -17.80 8.06
CA VAL A 175 2.62 -17.01 7.55
C VAL A 175 2.25 -17.42 6.14
N ALA A 176 1.01 -17.11 5.74
CA ALA A 176 0.51 -17.31 4.38
C ALA A 176 0.32 -15.96 3.66
N PRO A 177 0.28 -15.94 2.31
CA PRO A 177 -0.10 -14.75 1.57
C PRO A 177 -1.49 -14.25 2.00
N THR A 178 -1.64 -12.93 2.16
CA THR A 178 -2.94 -12.31 2.49
C THR A 178 -3.97 -12.55 1.40
N HIS A 179 -3.53 -12.57 0.14
CA HIS A 179 -4.38 -12.85 -1.02
C HIS A 179 -4.15 -14.28 -1.51
N ARG A 180 -5.23 -14.99 -1.76
CA ARG A 180 -5.19 -16.27 -2.48
C ARG A 180 -4.86 -16.02 -3.96
N LEU A 181 -4.46 -17.08 -4.68
CA LEU A 181 -4.13 -17.00 -6.10
C LEU A 181 -5.32 -16.50 -6.93
N ASP A 182 -6.51 -17.07 -6.70
CA ASP A 182 -7.75 -16.68 -7.39
C ASP A 182 -8.12 -15.20 -7.15
N GLU A 183 -7.89 -14.70 -5.95
CA GLU A 183 -8.09 -13.29 -5.61
C GLU A 183 -7.12 -12.37 -6.36
N LEU A 184 -5.84 -12.74 -6.42
CA LEU A 184 -4.84 -11.97 -7.19
C LEU A 184 -5.11 -12.00 -8.69
N GLN A 185 -5.53 -13.15 -9.23
CA GLN A 185 -5.91 -13.29 -10.65
C GLN A 185 -7.14 -12.42 -10.97
N LEU A 186 -8.15 -12.42 -10.10
CA LEU A 186 -9.31 -11.55 -10.23
C LEU A 186 -8.92 -10.07 -10.21
N LEU A 187 -8.09 -9.67 -9.25
CA LEU A 187 -7.64 -8.28 -9.12
C LEU A 187 -6.77 -7.86 -10.31
N GLN A 188 -5.83 -8.70 -10.73
CA GLN A 188 -5.02 -8.42 -11.92
C GLN A 188 -5.87 -8.32 -13.19
N GLY A 189 -6.88 -9.19 -13.35
CA GLY A 189 -7.82 -9.12 -14.47
C GLY A 189 -8.61 -7.80 -14.51
N ARG A 190 -9.02 -7.29 -13.33
CA ARG A 190 -9.72 -6.00 -13.22
C ARG A 190 -8.81 -4.78 -13.39
N PHE A 191 -7.53 -4.90 -13.02
CA PHE A 191 -6.57 -3.80 -12.93
C PHE A 191 -5.24 -4.14 -13.62
N ALA A 192 -5.29 -4.75 -14.79
CA ALA A 192 -4.11 -5.30 -15.49
C ALA A 192 -2.98 -4.29 -15.76
N GLN A 193 -3.30 -2.99 -15.85
CA GLN A 193 -2.31 -1.92 -16.02
C GLN A 193 -1.74 -1.40 -14.69
N GLN A 194 -2.41 -1.70 -13.59
CA GLN A 194 -2.06 -1.17 -12.27
C GLN A 194 -1.53 -2.25 -11.31
N ILE A 195 -1.87 -3.52 -11.53
CA ILE A 195 -1.36 -4.67 -10.75
C ILE A 195 -0.43 -5.46 -11.67
N VAL A 196 0.86 -5.22 -11.53
CA VAL A 196 1.88 -5.67 -12.48
C VAL A 196 2.85 -6.61 -11.79
N LEU A 197 3.02 -7.81 -12.35
CA LEU A 197 4.07 -8.74 -11.95
C LEU A 197 5.35 -8.44 -12.74
N HIS A 198 6.47 -8.36 -12.03
CA HIS A 198 7.80 -8.34 -12.59
C HIS A 198 8.60 -9.53 -12.09
N GLU A 199 9.33 -10.17 -12.98
CA GLU A 199 10.09 -11.40 -12.73
C GLU A 199 11.57 -11.20 -13.01
N ALA A 200 12.39 -11.81 -12.15
CA ALA A 200 13.80 -12.08 -12.45
C ALA A 200 13.96 -13.55 -12.75
N ARG A 201 14.55 -13.88 -13.89
CA ARG A 201 14.79 -15.25 -14.33
C ARG A 201 16.27 -15.52 -14.54
N ALA A 202 16.71 -16.73 -14.19
CA ALA A 202 18.03 -17.25 -14.50
C ALA A 202 17.84 -18.63 -15.15
N ASP A 203 18.46 -18.86 -16.30
CA ASP A 203 18.31 -20.11 -17.08
C ASP A 203 16.84 -20.50 -17.31
N GLY A 204 15.99 -19.50 -17.58
CA GLY A 204 14.56 -19.66 -17.80
C GLY A 204 13.73 -19.90 -16.53
N GLN A 205 14.34 -20.08 -15.37
CA GLN A 205 13.64 -20.32 -14.10
C GLN A 205 13.34 -19.02 -13.37
N LEU A 206 12.17 -18.95 -12.72
CA LEU A 206 11.79 -17.83 -11.85
C LEU A 206 12.63 -17.86 -10.57
N VAL A 207 13.49 -16.86 -10.38
CA VAL A 207 14.38 -16.77 -9.21
C VAL A 207 14.02 -15.63 -8.25
N ALA A 208 13.38 -14.57 -8.74
CA ALA A 208 12.76 -13.55 -7.89
C ALA A 208 11.57 -12.91 -8.59
N ALA A 209 10.66 -12.33 -7.82
CA ALA A 209 9.52 -11.61 -8.37
C ALA A 209 9.06 -10.46 -7.46
N ALA A 210 8.44 -9.45 -8.07
CA ALA A 210 7.79 -8.32 -7.42
C ALA A 210 6.40 -8.12 -8.00
N LEU A 211 5.35 -8.23 -7.18
CA LEU A 211 4.02 -7.77 -7.53
C LEU A 211 3.89 -6.32 -7.11
N VAL A 212 3.70 -5.45 -8.08
CA VAL A 212 3.69 -3.99 -7.90
C VAL A 212 2.28 -3.44 -8.14
N PHE A 213 1.83 -2.55 -7.26
CA PHE A 213 0.64 -1.74 -7.45
C PHE A 213 1.06 -0.35 -7.93
N ASP A 214 0.69 -0.01 -9.16
CA ASP A 214 0.94 1.29 -9.77
C ASP A 214 -0.28 2.21 -9.58
N PHE A 215 -0.13 3.23 -8.76
CA PHE A 215 -1.15 4.22 -8.48
C PHE A 215 -1.06 5.45 -9.40
N GLY A 216 -0.20 5.38 -10.44
CA GLY A 216 0.06 6.46 -11.37
C GLY A 216 1.16 7.40 -10.92
N ARG A 217 1.03 8.03 -9.78
CA ARG A 217 2.02 8.93 -9.19
C ARG A 217 3.06 8.19 -8.33
N SER A 218 2.60 7.17 -7.64
CA SER A 218 3.42 6.35 -6.75
C SER A 218 3.25 4.88 -7.09
N VAL A 219 4.26 4.09 -6.83
CA VAL A 219 4.19 2.63 -6.92
C VAL A 219 4.47 2.00 -5.57
N HIS A 220 3.88 0.84 -5.34
CA HIS A 220 4.02 0.08 -4.11
C HIS A 220 4.34 -1.38 -4.41
N THR A 221 5.40 -1.92 -3.80
CA THR A 221 5.69 -3.35 -3.87
C THR A 221 4.78 -4.10 -2.90
N GLN A 222 3.67 -4.63 -3.42
CA GLN A 222 2.71 -5.39 -2.61
C GLN A 222 3.31 -6.68 -2.07
N TYR A 223 4.06 -7.39 -2.93
CA TYR A 223 4.77 -8.60 -2.57
C TYR A 223 6.13 -8.67 -3.24
N LEU A 224 7.11 -9.16 -2.50
CA LEU A 224 8.44 -9.53 -3.00
C LEU A 224 8.69 -11.00 -2.64
N ALA A 225 9.15 -11.78 -3.61
CA ALA A 225 9.52 -13.17 -3.40
C ALA A 225 10.88 -13.45 -4.03
N VAL A 226 11.70 -14.26 -3.37
CA VAL A 226 13.02 -14.65 -3.87
C VAL A 226 13.31 -16.09 -3.48
N SER A 227 13.69 -16.92 -4.46
CA SER A 227 14.09 -18.30 -4.27
C SER A 227 15.49 -18.39 -3.60
N GLU A 228 15.89 -19.57 -3.19
CA GLU A 228 17.25 -19.80 -2.68
C GLU A 228 18.32 -19.47 -3.72
N GLN A 229 18.15 -19.96 -4.95
CA GLN A 229 19.01 -19.61 -6.07
C GLN A 229 19.00 -18.09 -6.33
N GLY A 230 17.83 -17.44 -6.28
CA GLY A 230 17.71 -16.00 -6.45
C GLY A 230 18.46 -15.20 -5.40
N ARG A 231 18.52 -15.68 -4.15
CA ARG A 231 19.35 -15.08 -3.09
C ARG A 231 20.85 -15.21 -3.40
N GLN A 232 21.28 -16.39 -3.83
CA GLN A 232 22.68 -16.64 -4.20
C GLN A 232 23.12 -15.78 -5.38
N LEU A 233 22.21 -15.51 -6.33
CA LEU A 233 22.46 -14.67 -7.51
C LEU A 233 22.23 -13.18 -7.26
N ASP A 234 21.75 -12.76 -6.09
CA ASP A 234 21.30 -11.38 -5.83
C ASP A 234 20.19 -10.88 -6.78
N ALA A 235 19.36 -11.79 -7.30
CA ALA A 235 18.38 -11.50 -8.36
C ALA A 235 17.35 -10.43 -7.98
N LEU A 236 16.87 -10.42 -6.71
CA LEU A 236 15.95 -9.41 -6.23
C LEU A 236 16.59 -8.01 -6.23
N SER A 237 17.91 -7.92 -6.00
CA SER A 237 18.62 -6.64 -6.05
C SER A 237 18.62 -6.02 -7.44
N LEU A 238 18.83 -6.84 -8.47
CA LEU A 238 18.76 -6.39 -9.85
C LEU A 238 17.33 -6.03 -10.26
N LEU A 239 16.35 -6.89 -9.91
CA LEU A 239 14.94 -6.64 -10.20
C LEU A 239 14.50 -5.28 -9.63
N LEU A 240 14.71 -5.05 -8.34
CA LEU A 240 14.33 -3.78 -7.70
C LEU A 240 15.08 -2.58 -8.28
N ALA A 241 16.37 -2.75 -8.61
CA ALA A 241 17.13 -1.67 -9.23
C ALA A 241 16.50 -1.26 -10.57
N GLU A 242 16.17 -2.19 -11.47
CA GLU A 242 15.54 -1.89 -12.75
C GLU A 242 14.15 -1.29 -12.59
N LEU A 243 13.36 -1.76 -11.60
CA LEU A 243 12.06 -1.14 -11.32
C LEU A 243 12.21 0.32 -10.88
N ILE A 244 13.21 0.64 -10.06
CA ILE A 244 13.46 1.97 -9.53
C ILE A 244 14.06 2.91 -10.59
N THR A 245 15.07 2.43 -11.35
CA THR A 245 15.86 3.31 -12.24
C THR A 245 15.29 3.44 -13.65
N ASP A 246 14.48 2.47 -14.08
CA ASP A 246 14.00 2.38 -15.47
C ASP A 246 12.47 2.33 -15.54
N VAL A 247 11.86 1.24 -15.03
CA VAL A 247 10.43 0.97 -15.26
C VAL A 247 9.55 2.06 -14.63
N TYR A 248 9.84 2.47 -13.39
CA TYR A 248 9.05 3.44 -12.62
C TYR A 248 9.80 4.75 -12.35
N ALA A 249 10.91 5.00 -13.02
CA ALA A 249 11.74 6.19 -12.81
C ALA A 249 10.98 7.52 -12.97
N GLN A 250 9.90 7.54 -13.73
CA GLN A 250 9.07 8.73 -13.97
C GLN A 250 7.97 8.92 -12.92
N ARG A 251 7.81 8.01 -11.95
CA ARG A 251 6.90 8.18 -10.81
C ARG A 251 7.51 9.14 -9.78
N ASP A 252 6.70 9.63 -8.84
CA ASP A 252 7.22 10.48 -7.76
C ASP A 252 7.80 9.65 -6.62
N TYR A 253 7.17 8.51 -6.29
CA TYR A 253 7.57 7.68 -5.17
C TYR A 253 7.56 6.18 -5.50
N PHE A 254 8.55 5.47 -4.94
CA PHE A 254 8.61 4.02 -4.91
C PHE A 254 8.54 3.55 -3.45
N SER A 255 7.45 2.88 -3.07
CA SER A 255 7.18 2.42 -1.71
C SER A 255 7.46 0.92 -1.57
N PHE A 256 8.30 0.58 -0.60
CA PHE A 256 8.56 -0.81 -0.19
C PHE A 256 7.58 -1.33 0.87
N GLY A 257 6.70 -0.47 1.39
CA GLY A 257 5.83 -0.82 2.51
C GLY A 257 6.55 -0.82 3.87
N ILE A 258 5.80 -1.27 4.89
CA ILE A 258 6.21 -1.19 6.28
C ILE A 258 7.40 -2.10 6.61
N SER A 259 8.13 -1.72 7.66
CA SER A 259 9.25 -2.47 8.24
C SER A 259 9.13 -2.55 9.76
N THR A 260 7.90 -2.50 10.25
CA THR A 260 7.55 -2.64 11.66
C THR A 260 6.73 -3.89 11.90
N GLU A 261 6.83 -4.41 13.11
CA GLU A 261 6.17 -5.60 13.61
C GLU A 261 5.39 -5.25 14.88
N GLN A 262 4.58 -6.19 15.40
CA GLN A 262 3.84 -6.06 16.64
C GLN A 262 3.02 -4.75 16.74
N GLY A 263 2.30 -4.41 15.65
CA GLY A 263 1.49 -3.19 15.63
C GLY A 263 2.30 -1.90 15.71
N GLY A 264 3.48 -1.87 15.10
CA GLY A 264 4.35 -0.69 15.05
C GLY A 264 5.32 -0.55 16.23
N GLN A 265 5.30 -1.49 17.20
CA GLN A 265 6.12 -1.39 18.41
C GLN A 265 7.57 -1.87 18.20
N VAL A 266 7.81 -2.73 17.21
CA VAL A 266 9.13 -3.29 16.93
C VAL A 266 9.56 -2.89 15.54
N LEU A 267 10.75 -2.29 15.43
CA LEU A 267 11.39 -2.01 14.15
C LEU A 267 12.18 -3.24 13.69
N ASN A 268 11.87 -3.77 12.53
CA ASN A 268 12.69 -4.78 11.88
C ASN A 268 13.87 -4.09 11.19
N GLU A 269 14.97 -3.92 11.96
CA GLU A 269 16.16 -3.18 11.53
C GLU A 269 16.78 -3.75 10.25
N GLY A 270 16.85 -5.09 10.14
CA GLY A 270 17.40 -5.74 8.94
C GLY A 270 16.57 -5.44 7.69
N LEU A 271 15.24 -5.40 7.82
CA LEU A 271 14.34 -5.07 6.71
C LEU A 271 14.44 -3.58 6.34
N VAL A 272 14.56 -2.69 7.32
CA VAL A 272 14.79 -1.24 7.09
C VAL A 272 16.11 -1.04 6.35
N GLU A 273 17.20 -1.60 6.87
CA GLU A 273 18.53 -1.46 6.27
C GLU A 273 18.55 -1.97 4.82
N GLN A 274 17.91 -3.10 4.56
CA GLN A 274 17.80 -3.64 3.20
C GLN A 274 17.16 -2.64 2.24
N LYS A 275 16.11 -1.93 2.67
CA LYS A 275 15.40 -0.91 1.87
C LYS A 275 16.21 0.39 1.78
N GLU A 276 16.85 0.80 2.86
CA GLU A 276 17.71 2.00 2.89
C GLU A 276 18.94 1.87 1.99
N ARG A 277 19.46 0.66 1.78
CA ARG A 277 20.54 0.39 0.83
C ARG A 277 20.14 0.69 -0.63
N PHE A 278 18.84 0.77 -0.94
CA PHE A 278 18.31 1.30 -2.19
C PHE A 278 18.07 2.82 -2.17
N GLY A 279 18.46 3.51 -1.11
CA GLY A 279 18.21 4.95 -0.95
C GLY A 279 16.85 5.31 -0.37
N ALA A 280 16.08 4.34 0.14
CA ALA A 280 14.81 4.61 0.78
C ALA A 280 14.97 5.37 2.10
N ARG A 281 13.93 6.12 2.48
CA ARG A 281 13.78 6.78 3.77
C ARG A 281 12.36 6.60 4.29
N ALA A 282 12.16 6.92 5.55
CA ALA A 282 10.92 6.64 6.26
C ALA A 282 9.77 7.55 5.87
N VAL A 283 8.59 6.95 5.79
CA VAL A 283 7.27 7.60 5.82
C VAL A 283 6.43 6.85 6.83
N VAL A 284 5.71 7.54 7.68
CA VAL A 284 4.84 6.89 8.69
C VAL A 284 3.50 6.49 8.09
N GLN A 285 2.93 5.43 8.62
CA GLN A 285 1.56 5.00 8.38
C GLN A 285 0.84 4.91 9.71
N ASP A 286 -0.12 5.80 9.92
CA ASP A 286 -0.79 6.03 11.17
C ASP A 286 -2.14 5.32 11.26
N PHE A 287 -2.52 4.98 12.52
CA PHE A 287 -3.81 4.41 12.84
C PHE A 287 -4.37 5.15 14.06
N TYR A 288 -5.54 5.74 13.88
CA TYR A 288 -6.21 6.49 14.93
C TYR A 288 -7.42 5.73 15.45
N ARG A 289 -7.65 5.88 16.75
CA ARG A 289 -8.85 5.46 17.44
C ARG A 289 -9.68 6.70 17.76
N TRP A 290 -10.84 6.77 17.18
CA TRP A 290 -11.77 7.86 17.38
C TRP A 290 -13.00 7.35 18.13
N THR A 291 -13.13 7.70 19.42
CA THR A 291 -14.30 7.38 20.27
C THR A 291 -15.42 8.35 19.90
N LEU A 292 -16.61 7.79 19.67
CA LEU A 292 -17.81 8.53 19.28
C LEU A 292 -18.66 8.92 20.49
#